data_ba24baa853a88a369ef023196b26d009
#
_entry.id   ba24baa853a88a369ef023196b26d009
#
_cell.length_a   1.000
_cell.length_b   1.000
_cell.length_c   1.000
_cell.angle_alpha   90.00
_cell.angle_beta   90.00
_cell.angle_gamma   90.00
#
_symmetry.space_group_name_H-M   'P 1'
#
loop_
_entity.id
_entity.type
_entity.pdbx_description
1 polymer ?
#
loop_
_entity_poly.entity_id
_entity_poly.type
_entity_poly.pdbx_seq_one_letter_code
_entity_poly.pdbx_strand_id
1 'polypeptide(L)'
;MYTATIASSRYAFPDLKTLLAKASPARSGDQLAGVAAASGEERVAAQYALADVPLASVLEQPVIPYESDEVTRLIVDTHDRAAFGEIAHLTVGGLRDWLLSDAPTAQKLAALARGITPEMAAAVAKISGLKDLMVMAAKCLVVTRFRDTIGLPGRLSVRLQPNHPTDDLRAIAASILDGLLLGAGDAVIGINPATDSTERAHALLGMLDEVRAKLDIPTQTCVLAHVTTTLALIAKGAPGRPRVPVDRGERGRQQELQASISRSSPRRARRRSRSSAAPSATT
;
A
#
# COMPACT_ATOMS: atom_id res chain seq x y z
N MET A 1 -24.22 7.67 -12.66
CA MET A 1 -23.84 9.09 -12.81
C MET A 1 -24.05 9.79 -11.47
N TYR A 2 -23.06 10.52 -11.00
CA TYR A 2 -23.07 11.23 -9.72
C TYR A 2 -23.06 12.74 -9.98
N THR A 3 -23.79 13.53 -9.20
CA THR A 3 -23.90 14.98 -9.42
C THR A 3 -23.84 15.74 -8.11
N ALA A 4 -23.28 16.94 -8.15
CA ALA A 4 -23.36 17.91 -7.06
C ALA A 4 -23.50 19.33 -7.62
N THR A 5 -24.11 20.21 -6.85
CA THR A 5 -24.23 21.63 -7.19
C THR A 5 -23.45 22.44 -6.16
N ILE A 6 -22.51 23.24 -6.62
CA ILE A 6 -21.76 24.18 -5.78
C ILE A 6 -22.07 25.59 -6.26
N ALA A 7 -22.58 26.41 -5.36
CA ALA A 7 -23.16 27.72 -5.70
C ALA A 7 -24.21 27.57 -6.83
N SER A 8 -23.96 28.14 -8.00
CA SER A 8 -24.86 28.05 -9.18
C SER A 8 -24.40 27.02 -10.23
N SER A 9 -23.27 26.38 -10.03
CA SER A 9 -22.67 25.47 -11.01
C SER A 9 -23.00 24.02 -10.67
N ARG A 10 -23.51 23.29 -11.67
CA ARG A 10 -23.79 21.83 -11.55
C ARG A 10 -22.63 21.05 -12.14
N TYR A 11 -22.10 20.12 -11.37
CA TYR A 11 -21.05 19.17 -11.74
C TYR A 11 -21.63 17.77 -11.88
N ALA A 12 -21.15 17.02 -12.87
CA ALA A 12 -21.57 15.65 -13.12
C ALA A 12 -20.37 14.74 -13.36
N PHE A 13 -20.39 13.57 -12.73
CA PHE A 13 -19.34 12.57 -12.79
C PHE A 13 -19.96 11.27 -13.33
N PRO A 14 -19.48 10.72 -14.47
CA PRO A 14 -20.12 9.62 -15.16
C PRO A 14 -20.15 8.32 -14.35
N ASP A 15 -19.09 8.03 -13.62
CA ASP A 15 -18.89 6.79 -12.87
C ASP A 15 -18.16 7.03 -11.56
N LEU A 16 -18.07 5.98 -10.72
CA LEU A 16 -17.41 6.04 -9.41
C LEU A 16 -15.90 6.26 -9.53
N LYS A 17 -15.25 5.69 -10.55
CA LYS A 17 -13.83 5.84 -10.79
C LYS A 17 -13.47 7.31 -11.04
N THR A 18 -14.20 7.97 -11.93
CA THR A 18 -14.03 9.40 -12.22
C THR A 18 -14.32 10.25 -10.97
N LEU A 19 -15.39 9.93 -10.25
CA LEU A 19 -15.75 10.64 -9.01
C LEU A 19 -14.62 10.56 -7.96
N LEU A 20 -14.09 9.37 -7.70
CA LEU A 20 -12.98 9.16 -6.78
C LEU A 20 -11.71 9.90 -7.21
N ALA A 21 -11.41 9.90 -8.50
CA ALA A 21 -10.25 10.62 -9.04
C ALA A 21 -10.40 12.13 -8.83
N LYS A 22 -11.56 12.70 -9.19
CA LYS A 22 -11.85 14.13 -9.05
C LYS A 22 -11.92 14.59 -7.58
N ALA A 23 -12.36 13.75 -6.66
CA ALA A 23 -12.39 14.03 -5.22
C ALA A 23 -10.99 14.04 -4.57
N SER A 24 -9.96 13.56 -5.27
CA SER A 24 -8.58 13.48 -4.75
C SER A 24 -7.91 14.85 -4.64
N PRO A 25 -7.00 15.05 -3.66
CA PRO A 25 -6.11 16.20 -3.67
C PRO A 25 -5.32 16.28 -4.98
N ALA A 26 -5.06 17.51 -5.44
CA ALA A 26 -4.28 17.70 -6.67
C ALA A 26 -2.87 17.15 -6.53
N ARG A 27 -2.47 16.26 -7.45
CA ARG A 27 -1.14 15.66 -7.53
C ARG A 27 -0.65 15.75 -8.97
N SER A 28 0.66 15.94 -9.14
CA SER A 28 1.27 16.10 -10.46
C SER A 28 1.02 14.91 -11.40
N GLY A 29 1.07 13.68 -10.87
CA GLY A 29 0.78 12.48 -11.66
C GLY A 29 -0.66 12.41 -12.16
N ASP A 30 -1.63 12.75 -11.31
CA ASP A 30 -3.04 12.77 -11.68
C ASP A 30 -3.36 13.88 -12.70
N GLN A 31 -2.67 15.03 -12.57
CA GLN A 31 -2.76 16.13 -13.52
C GLN A 31 -2.21 15.75 -14.89
N LEU A 32 -1.03 15.12 -14.94
CA LEU A 32 -0.41 14.63 -16.17
C LEU A 32 -1.26 13.55 -16.86
N ALA A 33 -1.91 12.69 -16.07
CA ALA A 33 -2.82 11.66 -16.58
C ALA A 33 -4.20 12.22 -16.99
N GLY A 34 -4.49 13.50 -16.74
CA GLY A 34 -5.77 14.12 -17.09
C GLY A 34 -6.96 13.66 -16.22
N VAL A 35 -6.71 13.00 -15.10
CA VAL A 35 -7.75 12.47 -14.21
C VAL A 35 -8.05 13.37 -13.00
N ALA A 36 -7.17 14.32 -12.70
CA ALA A 36 -7.36 15.27 -11.62
C ALA A 36 -8.57 16.19 -11.87
N ALA A 37 -9.12 16.77 -10.79
CA ALA A 37 -10.11 17.84 -10.91
C ALA A 37 -9.49 19.04 -11.65
N ALA A 38 -10.27 19.65 -12.54
CA ALA A 38 -9.83 20.81 -13.32
C ALA A 38 -9.77 22.09 -12.46
N SER A 39 -10.52 22.12 -11.36
CA SER A 39 -10.55 23.26 -10.43
C SER A 39 -10.75 22.79 -8.98
N GLY A 40 -10.52 23.70 -8.03
CA GLY A 40 -10.86 23.49 -6.62
C GLY A 40 -12.36 23.28 -6.40
N GLU A 41 -13.20 23.98 -7.18
CA GLU A 41 -14.65 23.84 -7.12
C GLU A 41 -15.12 22.46 -7.62
N GLU A 42 -14.58 21.98 -8.74
CA GLU A 42 -14.89 20.63 -9.23
C GLU A 42 -14.50 19.57 -8.20
N ARG A 43 -13.36 19.73 -7.54
CA ARG A 43 -12.93 18.80 -6.48
C ARG A 43 -13.91 18.83 -5.30
N VAL A 44 -14.32 20.01 -4.84
CA VAL A 44 -15.29 20.14 -3.75
C VAL A 44 -16.64 19.52 -4.17
N ALA A 45 -17.10 19.77 -5.39
CA ALA A 45 -18.30 19.16 -5.92
C ALA A 45 -18.20 17.61 -5.94
N ALA A 46 -17.04 17.08 -6.35
CA ALA A 46 -16.79 15.64 -6.32
C ALA A 46 -16.80 15.09 -4.88
N GLN A 47 -16.24 15.81 -3.91
CA GLN A 47 -16.27 15.41 -2.50
C GLN A 47 -17.69 15.40 -1.93
N TYR A 48 -18.53 16.38 -2.27
CA TYR A 48 -19.95 16.39 -1.90
C TYR A 48 -20.69 15.21 -2.50
N ALA A 49 -20.55 14.99 -3.82
CA ALA A 49 -21.18 13.85 -4.48
C ALA A 49 -20.71 12.51 -3.91
N LEU A 50 -19.41 12.40 -3.54
CA LEU A 50 -18.83 11.20 -2.96
C LEU A 50 -19.38 10.89 -1.56
N ALA A 51 -19.68 11.92 -0.76
CA ALA A 51 -20.23 11.74 0.56
C ALA A 51 -21.60 11.02 0.54
N ASP A 52 -22.38 11.22 -0.52
CA ASP A 52 -23.71 10.60 -0.70
C ASP A 52 -23.69 9.20 -1.33
N VAL A 53 -22.50 8.72 -1.74
CA VAL A 53 -22.35 7.39 -2.36
C VAL A 53 -22.58 6.30 -1.30
N PRO A 54 -23.53 5.35 -1.52
CA PRO A 54 -23.69 4.20 -0.65
C PRO A 54 -22.45 3.32 -0.62
N LEU A 55 -22.06 2.80 0.54
CA LEU A 55 -20.90 1.88 0.65
C LEU A 55 -21.09 0.62 -0.19
N ALA A 56 -22.33 0.13 -0.33
CA ALA A 56 -22.64 -0.99 -1.21
C ALA A 56 -22.22 -0.71 -2.68
N SER A 57 -22.44 0.53 -3.16
CA SER A 57 -22.04 0.92 -4.51
C SER A 57 -20.51 0.92 -4.70
N VAL A 58 -19.74 1.22 -3.65
CA VAL A 58 -18.27 1.14 -3.69
C VAL A 58 -17.82 -0.32 -3.82
N LEU A 59 -18.52 -1.24 -3.17
CA LEU A 59 -18.20 -2.67 -3.24
C LEU A 59 -18.60 -3.28 -4.60
N GLU A 60 -19.73 -2.85 -5.17
CA GLU A 60 -20.27 -3.36 -6.43
C GLU A 60 -19.56 -2.82 -7.68
N GLN A 61 -18.90 -1.68 -7.57
CA GLN A 61 -18.25 -0.98 -8.68
C GLN A 61 -16.73 -0.85 -8.43
N PRO A 62 -15.96 -1.95 -8.54
CA PRO A 62 -14.52 -1.89 -8.33
C PRO A 62 -13.86 -0.94 -9.34
N VAL A 63 -12.93 -0.12 -8.88
CA VAL A 63 -12.22 0.89 -9.70
C VAL A 63 -11.40 0.23 -10.81
N ILE A 64 -10.88 -0.96 -10.54
CA ILE A 64 -10.19 -1.82 -11.51
C ILE A 64 -11.01 -3.12 -11.61
N PRO A 65 -11.28 -3.62 -12.83
CA PRO A 65 -12.06 -4.85 -13.00
C PRO A 65 -11.41 -6.07 -12.32
N TYR A 66 -12.22 -6.88 -11.68
CA TYR A 66 -11.80 -8.11 -10.97
C TYR A 66 -10.93 -9.02 -11.84
N GLU A 67 -11.26 -9.17 -13.13
CA GLU A 67 -10.58 -10.05 -14.08
C GLU A 67 -9.17 -9.55 -14.46
N SER A 68 -8.90 -8.27 -14.29
CA SER A 68 -7.68 -7.62 -14.79
C SER A 68 -6.62 -7.36 -13.70
N ASP A 69 -6.98 -7.48 -12.41
CA ASP A 69 -6.11 -7.09 -11.31
C ASP A 69 -6.15 -8.05 -10.13
N GLU A 70 -5.00 -8.63 -9.79
CA GLU A 70 -4.84 -9.57 -8.68
C GLU A 70 -5.10 -8.94 -7.30
N VAL A 71 -4.83 -7.64 -7.15
CA VAL A 71 -5.08 -6.93 -5.88
C VAL A 71 -6.58 -6.77 -5.68
N THR A 72 -7.32 -6.40 -6.74
CA THR A 72 -8.78 -6.33 -6.71
C THR A 72 -9.39 -7.69 -6.38
N ARG A 73 -8.87 -8.78 -6.98
CA ARG A 73 -9.31 -10.15 -6.64
C ARG A 73 -9.08 -10.44 -5.17
N LEU A 74 -7.90 -10.17 -4.64
CA LEU A 74 -7.59 -10.40 -3.24
C LEU A 74 -8.54 -9.65 -2.31
N ILE A 75 -8.84 -8.38 -2.61
CA ILE A 75 -9.77 -7.55 -1.84
C ILE A 75 -11.17 -8.17 -1.84
N VAL A 76 -11.68 -8.51 -3.02
CA VAL A 76 -13.04 -9.07 -3.18
C VAL A 76 -13.15 -10.45 -2.54
N ASP A 77 -12.18 -11.33 -2.77
CA ASP A 77 -12.18 -12.72 -2.28
C ASP A 77 -12.00 -12.82 -0.76
N THR A 78 -11.34 -11.85 -0.14
CA THR A 78 -11.11 -11.82 1.31
C THR A 78 -12.07 -10.91 2.07
N HIS A 79 -13.00 -10.24 1.37
CA HIS A 79 -13.96 -9.35 1.97
C HIS A 79 -14.95 -10.10 2.87
N ASP A 80 -15.12 -9.62 4.10
CA ASP A 80 -16.07 -10.18 5.07
C ASP A 80 -17.44 -9.51 4.93
N ARG A 81 -18.37 -10.17 4.24
CA ARG A 81 -19.74 -9.66 4.01
C ARG A 81 -20.56 -9.57 5.30
N ALA A 82 -20.27 -10.41 6.29
CA ALA A 82 -21.00 -10.35 7.56
C ALA A 82 -20.60 -9.10 8.34
N ALA A 83 -19.29 -8.83 8.44
CA ALA A 83 -18.78 -7.59 9.02
C ALA A 83 -19.27 -6.35 8.25
N PHE A 84 -19.28 -6.39 6.91
CA PHE A 84 -19.81 -5.31 6.07
C PHE A 84 -21.29 -5.05 6.32
N GLY A 85 -22.08 -6.10 6.59
CA GLY A 85 -23.53 -5.98 6.84
C GLY A 85 -23.89 -4.97 7.93
N GLU A 86 -23.01 -4.77 8.91
CA GLU A 86 -23.23 -3.79 9.99
C GLU A 86 -23.21 -2.33 9.50
N ILE A 87 -22.49 -2.04 8.42
CA ILE A 87 -22.28 -0.70 7.86
C ILE A 87 -22.84 -0.53 6.46
N ALA A 88 -23.39 -1.58 5.86
CA ALA A 88 -23.87 -1.59 4.47
C ALA A 88 -24.94 -0.53 4.16
N HIS A 89 -25.69 -0.11 5.18
CA HIS A 89 -26.73 0.91 5.10
C HIS A 89 -26.19 2.35 5.05
N LEU A 90 -24.87 2.54 5.29
CA LEU A 90 -24.25 3.86 5.33
C LEU A 90 -23.82 4.32 3.94
N THR A 91 -23.73 5.63 3.79
CA THR A 91 -22.96 6.28 2.72
C THR A 91 -21.51 6.49 3.14
N VAL A 92 -20.67 6.94 2.21
CA VAL A 92 -19.27 7.34 2.52
C VAL A 92 -19.26 8.45 3.59
N GLY A 93 -20.14 9.44 3.48
CA GLY A 93 -20.32 10.49 4.49
C GLY A 93 -20.83 9.94 5.81
N GLY A 94 -21.82 9.05 5.76
CA GLY A 94 -22.35 8.39 6.96
C GLY A 94 -21.29 7.56 7.69
N LEU A 95 -20.41 6.86 6.97
CA LEU A 95 -19.28 6.14 7.57
C LEU A 95 -18.28 7.11 8.20
N ARG A 96 -17.95 8.24 7.53
CA ARG A 96 -17.10 9.29 8.10
C ARG A 96 -17.67 9.81 9.42
N ASP A 97 -18.96 10.17 9.43
CA ASP A 97 -19.62 10.76 10.60
C ASP A 97 -19.69 9.74 11.75
N TRP A 98 -19.97 8.47 11.44
CA TRP A 98 -19.90 7.40 12.42
C TRP A 98 -18.49 7.23 12.99
N LEU A 99 -17.45 7.25 12.15
CA LEU A 99 -16.05 7.15 12.60
C LEU A 99 -15.62 8.34 13.47
N LEU A 100 -16.20 9.52 13.27
CA LEU A 100 -15.94 10.71 14.08
C LEU A 100 -16.71 10.74 15.40
N SER A 101 -17.86 10.05 15.48
CA SER A 101 -18.68 9.96 16.69
C SER A 101 -17.98 9.13 17.79
N ASP A 102 -18.55 9.12 18.99
CA ASP A 102 -18.04 8.32 20.10
C ASP A 102 -18.46 6.83 20.04
N ALA A 103 -19.26 6.45 19.05
CA ALA A 103 -19.80 5.09 18.93
C ALA A 103 -18.74 4.00 18.57
N PRO A 104 -17.76 4.23 17.66
CA PRO A 104 -16.78 3.22 17.31
C PRO A 104 -15.68 3.08 18.37
N THR A 105 -15.60 1.91 18.99
CA THR A 105 -14.48 1.52 19.83
C THR A 105 -13.38 0.83 19.01
N ALA A 106 -12.15 0.78 19.54
CA ALA A 106 -11.04 0.05 18.90
C ALA A 106 -11.40 -1.42 18.61
N GLN A 107 -12.13 -2.07 19.53
CA GLN A 107 -12.59 -3.45 19.34
C GLN A 107 -13.61 -3.57 18.21
N LYS A 108 -14.57 -2.64 18.10
CA LYS A 108 -15.54 -2.62 17.01
C LYS A 108 -14.88 -2.36 15.66
N LEU A 109 -13.92 -1.44 15.60
CA LEU A 109 -13.16 -1.16 14.38
C LEU A 109 -12.34 -2.38 13.95
N ALA A 110 -11.73 -3.09 14.89
CA ALA A 110 -11.00 -4.33 14.58
C ALA A 110 -11.94 -5.43 14.04
N ALA A 111 -13.14 -5.56 14.57
CA ALA A 111 -14.15 -6.51 14.07
C ALA A 111 -14.64 -6.15 12.65
N LEU A 112 -14.77 -4.86 12.35
CA LEU A 112 -15.21 -4.37 11.04
C LEU A 112 -14.09 -4.33 9.99
N ALA A 113 -12.82 -4.48 10.38
CA ALA A 113 -11.68 -4.23 9.52
C ALA A 113 -11.70 -5.01 8.19
N ARG A 114 -12.23 -6.24 8.17
CA ARG A 114 -12.36 -7.04 6.95
C ARG A 114 -13.63 -6.74 6.14
N GLY A 115 -14.58 -6.02 6.71
CA GLY A 115 -15.79 -5.54 6.01
C GLY A 115 -15.58 -4.18 5.34
N ILE A 116 -14.53 -3.45 5.67
CA ILE A 116 -14.19 -2.16 5.06
C ILE A 116 -13.11 -2.40 4.02
N THR A 117 -13.42 -2.14 2.74
CA THR A 117 -12.41 -2.25 1.68
C THR A 117 -11.45 -1.06 1.67
N PRO A 118 -10.24 -1.21 1.09
CA PRO A 118 -9.32 -0.09 0.90
C PRO A 118 -9.95 1.09 0.15
N GLU A 119 -10.84 0.83 -0.81
CA GLU A 119 -11.55 1.85 -1.57
C GLU A 119 -12.52 2.64 -0.70
N MET A 120 -13.24 1.97 0.21
CA MET A 120 -14.14 2.64 1.18
C MET A 120 -13.33 3.53 2.12
N ALA A 121 -12.22 3.03 2.65
CA ALA A 121 -11.32 3.82 3.50
C ALA A 121 -10.73 5.02 2.74
N ALA A 122 -10.33 4.83 1.49
CA ALA A 122 -9.85 5.90 0.62
C ALA A 122 -10.94 6.93 0.32
N ALA A 123 -12.19 6.50 0.09
CA ALA A 123 -13.32 7.40 -0.14
C ALA A 123 -13.58 8.30 1.09
N VAL A 124 -13.60 7.72 2.29
CA VAL A 124 -13.72 8.48 3.54
C VAL A 124 -12.56 9.47 3.70
N ALA A 125 -11.33 9.03 3.43
CA ALA A 125 -10.16 9.91 3.54
C ALA A 125 -10.22 11.11 2.58
N LYS A 126 -10.79 10.96 1.39
CA LYS A 126 -10.95 12.04 0.40
C LYS A 126 -11.91 13.14 0.85
N ILE A 127 -12.89 12.82 1.68
CA ILE A 127 -13.89 13.76 2.21
C ILE A 127 -13.59 14.22 3.64
N SER A 128 -12.45 13.81 4.20
CA SER A 128 -12.03 14.12 5.57
C SER A 128 -10.89 15.13 5.58
N GLY A 129 -10.93 16.05 6.55
CA GLY A 129 -9.80 16.91 6.85
C GLY A 129 -8.73 16.21 7.67
N LEU A 130 -7.55 16.82 7.78
CA LEU A 130 -6.43 16.24 8.55
C LEU A 130 -6.82 15.94 10.01
N LYS A 131 -7.54 16.85 10.66
CA LYS A 131 -7.98 16.68 12.05
C LYS A 131 -8.97 15.52 12.19
N ASP A 132 -9.86 15.35 11.21
CA ASP A 132 -10.81 14.22 11.19
C ASP A 132 -10.04 12.89 11.11
N LEU A 133 -9.05 12.80 10.21
CA LEU A 133 -8.20 11.62 10.09
C LEU A 133 -7.43 11.31 11.38
N MET A 134 -6.95 12.34 12.11
CA MET A 134 -6.30 12.17 13.39
C MET A 134 -7.25 11.60 14.45
N VAL A 135 -8.50 12.10 14.52
CA VAL A 135 -9.52 11.58 15.45
C VAL A 135 -9.88 10.14 15.12
N MET A 136 -10.08 9.80 13.85
CA MET A 136 -10.36 8.43 13.41
C MET A 136 -9.18 7.50 13.74
N ALA A 137 -7.95 7.91 13.42
CA ALA A 137 -6.75 7.12 13.66
C ALA A 137 -6.50 6.86 15.15
N ALA A 138 -6.82 7.82 16.02
CA ALA A 138 -6.67 7.65 17.47
C ALA A 138 -7.57 6.53 18.05
N LYS A 139 -8.64 6.16 17.35
CA LYS A 139 -9.53 5.04 17.75
C LYS A 139 -9.05 3.69 17.20
N CYS A 140 -8.16 3.69 16.22
CA CYS A 140 -7.63 2.47 15.62
C CYS A 140 -6.44 1.97 16.43
N LEU A 141 -6.60 0.89 17.19
CA LEU A 141 -5.50 0.24 17.87
C LEU A 141 -4.93 -0.87 16.99
N VAL A 142 -3.78 -0.59 16.37
CA VAL A 142 -3.07 -1.58 15.55
C VAL A 142 -1.82 -2.02 16.28
N VAL A 143 -1.80 -3.30 16.67
CA VAL A 143 -0.64 -3.94 17.30
C VAL A 143 -0.11 -5.00 16.36
N THR A 144 1.13 -4.80 15.90
CA THR A 144 1.82 -5.75 15.03
C THR A 144 2.81 -6.56 15.85
N ARG A 145 2.74 -7.88 15.73
CA ARG A 145 3.65 -8.82 16.39
C ARG A 145 4.42 -9.59 15.33
N PHE A 146 5.72 -9.51 15.42
CA PHE A 146 6.61 -10.28 14.58
C PHE A 146 7.81 -10.77 15.39
N ARG A 147 9.02 -10.18 15.25
CA ARG A 147 10.16 -10.40 16.15
C ARG A 147 10.07 -9.51 17.38
N ASP A 148 9.48 -8.36 17.20
CA ASP A 148 9.13 -7.37 18.20
C ASP A 148 7.61 -7.11 18.22
N THR A 149 7.15 -6.23 19.09
CA THR A 149 5.76 -5.80 19.16
C THR A 149 5.69 -4.29 19.01
N ILE A 150 5.01 -3.82 17.97
CA ILE A 150 4.87 -2.40 17.63
C ILE A 150 3.40 -2.00 17.80
N GLY A 151 3.15 -0.78 18.26
CA GLY A 151 1.80 -0.22 18.42
C GLY A 151 1.21 -0.39 19.82
N LEU A 152 2.01 -0.78 20.80
CA LEU A 152 1.56 -0.80 22.21
C LEU A 152 1.34 0.62 22.73
N PRO A 153 0.26 0.88 23.51
CA PRO A 153 -0.02 2.18 24.08
C PRO A 153 1.15 2.72 24.92
N GLY A 154 1.46 4.00 24.74
CA GLY A 154 2.53 4.69 25.49
C GLY A 154 3.95 4.27 25.11
N ARG A 155 4.14 3.50 24.04
CA ARG A 155 5.46 3.08 23.55
C ARG A 155 5.72 3.63 22.17
N LEU A 156 6.86 4.28 22.01
CA LEU A 156 7.40 4.67 20.71
C LEU A 156 8.38 3.60 20.26
N SER A 157 8.43 3.38 18.97
CA SER A 157 9.40 2.50 18.32
C SER A 157 10.07 3.25 17.16
N VAL A 158 11.38 3.09 17.03
CA VAL A 158 12.19 3.86 16.09
C VAL A 158 12.67 2.99 14.92
N ARG A 159 12.42 3.45 13.71
CA ARG A 159 13.03 2.87 12.52
C ARG A 159 14.43 3.45 12.33
N LEU A 160 15.43 2.59 12.20
CA LEU A 160 16.76 2.94 11.77
C LEU A 160 16.88 2.73 10.24
N GLN A 161 17.35 3.75 9.52
CA GLN A 161 17.47 3.70 8.06
C GLN A 161 18.90 4.09 7.61
N PRO A 162 19.86 3.18 7.70
CA PRO A 162 21.26 3.41 7.42
C PRO A 162 21.57 3.30 5.92
N ASN A 163 21.09 4.27 5.13
CA ASN A 163 21.35 4.29 3.69
C ASN A 163 22.77 4.74 3.38
N HIS A 164 23.34 4.22 2.28
CA HIS A 164 24.64 4.64 1.78
C HIS A 164 24.59 4.83 0.26
N PRO A 165 25.20 5.89 -0.31
CA PRO A 165 25.06 6.22 -1.72
C PRO A 165 25.66 5.20 -2.69
N THR A 166 26.53 4.30 -2.22
CA THR A 166 27.15 3.24 -3.03
C THR A 166 26.83 1.84 -2.51
N ASP A 167 25.89 1.71 -1.57
CA ASP A 167 25.53 0.44 -0.90
C ASP A 167 26.76 -0.28 -0.28
N ASP A 168 27.69 0.49 0.27
CA ASP A 168 28.88 -0.09 0.93
C ASP A 168 28.48 -0.77 2.24
N LEU A 169 28.68 -2.08 2.32
CA LEU A 169 28.24 -2.90 3.44
C LEU A 169 28.90 -2.52 4.77
N ARG A 170 30.19 -2.09 4.74
CA ARG A 170 30.93 -1.72 5.95
C ARG A 170 30.43 -0.39 6.50
N ALA A 171 30.20 0.58 5.63
CA ALA A 171 29.68 1.88 6.00
C ALA A 171 28.26 1.76 6.55
N ILE A 172 27.41 0.94 5.91
CA ILE A 172 26.06 0.66 6.39
C ILE A 172 26.12 -0.05 7.75
N ALA A 173 26.97 -1.06 7.92
CA ALA A 173 27.11 -1.76 9.20
C ALA A 173 27.58 -0.83 10.31
N ALA A 174 28.53 0.07 10.04
CA ALA A 174 28.98 1.08 11.01
C ALA A 174 27.84 2.02 11.41
N SER A 175 27.04 2.49 10.44
CA SER A 175 25.86 3.33 10.71
C SER A 175 24.78 2.58 11.49
N ILE A 176 24.60 1.28 11.27
CA ILE A 176 23.71 0.45 12.07
C ILE A 176 24.16 0.39 13.52
N LEU A 177 25.47 0.10 13.75
CA LEU A 177 26.02 0.02 15.09
C LEU A 177 25.90 1.35 15.85
N ASP A 178 26.19 2.46 15.17
CA ASP A 178 26.04 3.80 15.74
C ASP A 178 24.58 4.07 16.15
N GLY A 179 23.62 3.78 15.25
CA GLY A 179 22.20 3.92 15.54
C GLY A 179 21.72 3.04 16.70
N LEU A 180 22.18 1.79 16.77
CA LEU A 180 21.84 0.86 17.85
C LEU A 180 22.40 1.33 19.21
N LEU A 181 23.62 1.87 19.22
CA LEU A 181 24.22 2.45 20.43
C LEU A 181 23.44 3.66 20.95
N LEU A 182 22.76 4.39 20.07
CA LEU A 182 21.88 5.49 20.40
C LEU A 182 20.43 5.05 20.72
N GLY A 183 20.16 3.74 20.74
CA GLY A 183 18.84 3.19 21.05
C GLY A 183 17.82 3.24 19.91
N ALA A 184 18.27 3.45 18.65
CA ALA A 184 17.41 3.38 17.49
C ALA A 184 17.34 1.97 16.88
N GLY A 185 16.29 1.65 16.12
CA GLY A 185 16.18 0.38 15.38
C GLY A 185 15.37 -0.70 16.06
N ASP A 186 14.71 -0.40 17.16
CA ASP A 186 13.84 -1.34 17.88
C ASP A 186 12.60 -1.73 17.07
N ALA A 187 12.09 -0.84 16.21
CA ALA A 187 10.98 -1.16 15.31
C ALA A 187 11.45 -1.96 14.10
N VAL A 188 12.40 -1.42 13.37
CA VAL A 188 12.94 -2.02 12.14
C VAL A 188 14.27 -1.38 11.77
N ILE A 189 15.20 -2.17 11.23
CA ILE A 189 16.35 -1.67 10.50
C ILE A 189 16.07 -1.86 9.02
N GLY A 190 15.94 -0.75 8.29
CA GLY A 190 15.54 -0.78 6.87
C GLY A 190 16.49 0.00 5.99
N ILE A 191 16.86 -0.56 4.84
CA ILE A 191 17.77 0.05 3.87
C ILE A 191 17.01 0.34 2.59
N ASN A 192 17.17 1.56 2.06
CA ASN A 192 16.81 1.89 0.70
C ASN A 192 18.11 1.82 -0.12
N PRO A 193 18.32 0.74 -0.89
CA PRO A 193 19.54 0.62 -1.66
C PRO A 193 19.62 1.70 -2.75
N ALA A 194 20.84 2.12 -3.07
CA ALA A 194 21.10 3.07 -4.15
C ALA A 194 20.84 2.44 -5.52
N THR A 195 20.92 1.10 -5.61
CA THR A 195 20.68 0.34 -6.84
C THR A 195 19.66 -0.77 -6.61
N ASP A 196 18.72 -0.95 -7.55
CA ASP A 196 17.76 -2.08 -7.53
C ASP A 196 18.37 -3.33 -8.18
N SER A 197 19.44 -3.86 -7.55
CA SER A 197 20.14 -5.08 -7.97
C SER A 197 19.80 -6.24 -7.03
N THR A 198 19.45 -7.38 -7.59
CA THR A 198 19.15 -8.60 -6.80
C THR A 198 20.35 -9.02 -5.95
N GLU A 199 21.58 -8.92 -6.50
CA GLU A 199 22.81 -9.29 -5.81
C GLU A 199 23.09 -8.36 -4.63
N ARG A 200 22.92 -7.05 -4.83
CA ARG A 200 23.09 -6.04 -3.76
C ARG A 200 22.05 -6.20 -2.68
N ALA A 201 20.80 -6.32 -3.04
CA ALA A 201 19.72 -6.53 -2.09
C ALA A 201 19.90 -7.83 -1.29
N HIS A 202 20.38 -8.91 -1.92
CA HIS A 202 20.72 -10.15 -1.23
C HIS A 202 21.85 -9.97 -0.22
N ALA A 203 22.93 -9.28 -0.62
CA ALA A 203 24.06 -9.00 0.26
C ALA A 203 23.68 -8.12 1.46
N LEU A 204 22.84 -7.10 1.24
CA LEU A 204 22.30 -6.24 2.29
C LEU A 204 21.41 -7.01 3.27
N LEU A 205 20.52 -7.87 2.78
CA LEU A 205 19.70 -8.73 3.63
C LEU A 205 20.54 -9.70 4.46
N GLY A 206 21.56 -10.30 3.86
CA GLY A 206 22.52 -11.18 4.56
C GLY A 206 23.25 -10.46 5.67
N MET A 207 23.77 -9.28 5.40
CA MET A 207 24.46 -8.45 6.39
C MET A 207 23.52 -8.03 7.53
N LEU A 208 22.29 -7.61 7.22
CA LEU A 208 21.30 -7.26 8.25
C LEU A 208 20.95 -8.45 9.15
N ASP A 209 20.80 -9.64 8.58
CA ASP A 209 20.52 -10.86 9.36
C ASP A 209 21.71 -11.28 10.22
N GLU A 210 22.93 -11.12 9.72
CA GLU A 210 24.17 -11.36 10.47
C GLU A 210 24.31 -10.41 11.65
N VAL A 211 24.12 -9.09 11.44
CA VAL A 211 24.14 -8.10 12.52
C VAL A 211 23.10 -8.42 13.58
N ARG A 212 21.87 -8.69 13.15
CA ARG A 212 20.77 -9.06 14.06
C ARG A 212 21.11 -10.30 14.90
N ALA A 213 21.65 -11.33 14.25
CA ALA A 213 21.98 -12.60 14.91
C ALA A 213 23.14 -12.44 15.90
N LYS A 214 24.19 -11.72 15.50
CA LYS A 214 25.39 -11.50 16.34
C LYS A 214 25.10 -10.67 17.58
N LEU A 215 24.17 -9.71 17.47
CA LEU A 215 23.82 -8.84 18.58
C LEU A 215 22.57 -9.32 19.36
N ASP A 216 21.98 -10.44 18.92
CA ASP A 216 20.77 -11.03 19.52
C ASP A 216 19.62 -10.01 19.72
N ILE A 217 19.39 -9.17 18.72
CA ILE A 217 18.35 -8.13 18.76
C ILE A 217 17.06 -8.60 18.10
N PRO A 218 15.89 -8.40 18.75
CA PRO A 218 14.59 -8.86 18.24
C PRO A 218 13.98 -7.89 17.22
N THR A 219 14.79 -7.14 16.47
CA THR A 219 14.32 -6.19 15.48
C THR A 219 13.94 -6.87 14.15
N GLN A 220 13.10 -6.20 13.40
CA GLN A 220 12.82 -6.57 12.02
C GLN A 220 13.88 -5.97 11.09
N THR A 221 14.09 -6.61 9.95
CA THR A 221 15.02 -6.12 8.93
C THR A 221 14.34 -6.10 7.58
N CYS A 222 14.58 -5.08 6.78
CA CYS A 222 14.06 -4.99 5.42
C CYS A 222 15.03 -4.26 4.49
N VAL A 223 14.97 -4.62 3.21
CA VAL A 223 15.60 -3.89 2.10
C VAL A 223 14.48 -3.50 1.14
N LEU A 224 14.36 -2.21 0.84
CA LEU A 224 13.37 -1.71 -0.09
C LEU A 224 13.86 -2.00 -1.52
N ALA A 225 13.19 -2.90 -2.20
CA ALA A 225 13.49 -3.30 -3.57
C ALA A 225 12.20 -3.36 -4.39
N HIS A 226 12.32 -3.29 -5.72
CA HIS A 226 11.18 -3.50 -6.60
C HIS A 226 10.54 -4.87 -6.38
N VAL A 227 9.24 -4.99 -6.61
CA VAL A 227 8.50 -6.25 -6.37
C VAL A 227 9.11 -7.44 -7.12
N THR A 228 9.58 -7.25 -8.34
CA THR A 228 10.23 -8.30 -9.14
C THR A 228 11.55 -8.76 -8.54
N THR A 229 12.36 -7.81 -8.02
CA THR A 229 13.61 -8.09 -7.28
C THR A 229 13.30 -8.83 -5.99
N THR A 230 12.27 -8.41 -5.26
CA THR A 230 11.81 -9.08 -4.03
C THR A 230 11.38 -10.52 -4.30
N LEU A 231 10.61 -10.78 -5.37
CA LEU A 231 10.22 -12.14 -5.75
C LEU A 231 11.43 -13.02 -6.11
N ALA A 232 12.41 -12.47 -6.82
CA ALA A 232 13.65 -13.18 -7.14
C ALA A 232 14.46 -13.51 -5.88
N LEU A 233 14.52 -12.60 -4.91
CA LEU A 233 15.16 -12.81 -3.62
C LEU A 233 14.47 -13.91 -2.80
N ILE A 234 13.14 -13.90 -2.77
CA ILE A 234 12.35 -14.95 -2.11
C ILE A 234 12.63 -16.31 -2.75
N ALA A 235 12.65 -16.39 -4.07
CA ALA A 235 12.94 -17.63 -4.80
C ALA A 235 14.35 -18.16 -4.52
N LYS A 236 15.33 -17.27 -4.30
CA LYS A 236 16.73 -17.60 -3.92
C LYS A 236 16.88 -17.94 -2.43
N GLY A 237 15.81 -17.86 -1.63
CA GLY A 237 15.87 -18.14 -0.20
C GLY A 237 16.62 -17.07 0.61
N ALA A 238 16.62 -15.82 0.19
CA ALA A 238 17.28 -14.72 0.90
C ALA A 238 16.84 -14.67 2.38
N PRO A 239 17.75 -14.38 3.32
CA PRO A 239 17.42 -14.23 4.73
C PRO A 239 16.48 -13.04 4.95
N GLY A 240 15.72 -13.04 6.04
CA GLY A 240 14.75 -11.97 6.34
C GLY A 240 13.29 -12.38 6.16
N ARG A 241 13.02 -13.56 5.66
CA ARG A 241 11.66 -14.12 5.67
C ARG A 241 11.25 -14.43 7.11
N PRO A 242 10.10 -13.94 7.59
CA PRO A 242 9.53 -14.46 8.82
C PRO A 242 9.33 -15.97 8.64
N ARG A 243 9.99 -16.78 9.42
CA ARG A 243 9.51 -18.13 9.69
C ARG A 243 8.31 -18.00 10.62
N VAL A 244 7.19 -17.52 10.08
CA VAL A 244 5.92 -17.74 10.75
C VAL A 244 5.67 -19.23 10.63
N PRO A 245 5.30 -19.97 11.68
CA PRO A 245 4.71 -21.29 11.52
C PRO A 245 3.40 -21.06 10.76
N VAL A 246 3.46 -21.18 9.45
CA VAL A 246 2.29 -21.03 8.59
C VAL A 246 1.56 -22.35 8.68
N ASP A 247 0.37 -22.34 9.19
CA ASP A 247 -0.54 -23.45 9.11
C ASP A 247 -0.68 -23.88 7.64
N ARG A 248 -0.83 -25.19 7.35
CA ARG A 248 -0.77 -25.74 5.98
C ARG A 248 -1.73 -25.07 5.00
N GLY A 249 -2.82 -24.47 5.50
CA GLY A 249 -3.79 -23.69 4.71
C GLY A 249 -3.25 -22.37 4.15
N GLU A 250 -2.32 -21.71 4.86
CA GLU A 250 -1.73 -20.44 4.40
C GLU A 250 -0.59 -20.64 3.40
N ARG A 251 0.11 -21.78 3.43
CA ARG A 251 1.13 -22.13 2.42
C ARG A 251 0.54 -22.28 1.02
N GLY A 252 -0.64 -22.87 0.91
CA GLY A 252 -1.37 -22.97 -0.36
C GLY A 252 -1.71 -21.59 -0.93
N ARG A 253 -2.26 -20.70 -0.12
CA ARG A 253 -2.60 -19.32 -0.52
C ARG A 253 -1.38 -18.49 -0.92
N GLN A 254 -0.25 -18.62 -0.22
CA GLN A 254 0.98 -17.91 -0.59
C GLN A 254 1.58 -18.42 -1.90
N GLN A 255 1.48 -19.71 -2.18
CA GLN A 255 1.92 -20.30 -3.45
C GLN A 255 1.00 -19.90 -4.60
N GLU A 256 -0.30 -19.81 -4.37
CA GLU A 256 -1.27 -19.32 -5.35
C GLU A 256 -1.06 -17.84 -5.65
N LEU A 257 -0.83 -17.01 -4.62
CA LEU A 257 -0.51 -15.59 -4.78
C LEU A 257 0.80 -15.39 -5.56
N GLN A 258 1.85 -16.16 -5.27
CA GLN A 258 3.10 -16.15 -6.03
C GLN A 258 2.92 -16.62 -7.48
N ALA A 259 2.10 -17.63 -7.71
CA ALA A 259 1.80 -18.13 -9.04
C ALA A 259 0.94 -17.14 -9.85
N SER A 260 0.07 -16.38 -9.20
CA SER A 260 -0.76 -15.36 -9.86
C SER A 260 0.06 -14.11 -10.22
N ILE A 261 0.90 -13.61 -9.31
CA ILE A 261 1.82 -12.48 -9.56
C ILE A 261 2.81 -12.83 -10.69
N SER A 262 3.32 -14.06 -10.74
CA SER A 262 4.22 -14.49 -11.83
C SER A 262 3.53 -14.61 -13.20
N ARG A 263 2.20 -14.84 -13.23
CA ARG A 263 1.40 -14.89 -14.47
C ARG A 263 0.99 -13.52 -14.98
N SER A 264 0.85 -12.52 -14.11
CA SER A 264 0.48 -11.14 -14.47
C SER A 264 1.64 -10.29 -14.98
N SER A 265 2.88 -10.81 -14.97
CA SER A 265 4.04 -10.09 -15.52
C SER A 265 3.90 -9.96 -17.05
N PRO A 266 3.81 -8.75 -17.64
CA PRO A 266 3.66 -8.60 -19.07
C PRO A 266 4.88 -9.22 -19.76
N ARG A 267 4.65 -10.19 -20.62
CA ARG A 267 5.66 -10.75 -21.52
C ARG A 267 6.29 -9.57 -22.28
N ARG A 268 7.56 -9.30 -21.99
CA ARG A 268 8.38 -8.39 -22.77
C ARG A 268 8.25 -8.79 -24.25
N ALA A 269 7.51 -8.00 -25.02
CA ALA A 269 7.50 -8.14 -26.48
C ALA A 269 8.94 -8.02 -26.96
N ARG A 270 9.53 -9.13 -27.41
CA ARG A 270 10.83 -9.15 -28.09
C ARG A 270 10.71 -8.26 -29.32
N ARG A 271 11.22 -7.06 -29.23
CA ARG A 271 11.50 -6.23 -30.42
C ARG A 271 12.56 -6.95 -31.22
N ARG A 272 12.14 -7.67 -32.25
CA ARG A 272 13.05 -8.12 -33.31
C ARG A 272 13.55 -6.87 -34.04
N SER A 273 14.79 -6.51 -33.81
CA SER A 273 15.52 -5.58 -34.66
C SER A 273 15.66 -6.22 -36.04
N ARG A 274 14.90 -5.76 -37.00
CA ARG A 274 15.21 -6.01 -38.40
C ARG A 274 16.39 -5.09 -38.76
N SER A 275 17.54 -5.70 -38.93
CA SER A 275 18.66 -5.14 -39.66
C SER A 275 18.21 -4.91 -41.08
N SER A 276 18.07 -3.65 -41.49
CA SER A 276 17.98 -3.27 -42.87
C SER A 276 19.40 -2.96 -43.37
N ALA A 277 19.95 -3.86 -44.18
CA ALA A 277 21.14 -3.59 -44.95
C ALA A 277 20.81 -2.50 -46.00
N ALA A 278 21.59 -1.46 -46.03
CA ALA A 278 21.58 -0.46 -47.07
C ALA A 278 22.39 -0.97 -48.29
N PRO A 279 21.95 -0.75 -49.53
CA PRO A 279 22.74 -1.09 -50.70
C PRO A 279 23.80 0.00 -50.99
N SER A 280 25.00 -0.46 -51.27
CA SER A 280 26.10 0.32 -51.82
C SER A 280 25.71 0.88 -53.20
N ALA A 281 25.85 2.19 -53.43
CA ALA A 281 25.88 2.78 -54.75
C ALA A 281 27.31 3.19 -55.08
N THR A 282 27.85 2.54 -56.13
CA THR A 282 29.05 2.91 -56.87
C THR A 282 28.61 3.97 -57.90
N THR A 283 29.21 5.11 -57.93
CA THR A 283 29.92 5.82 -59.01
C THR A 283 30.40 7.17 -58.52
#